data_a2e65f467cee618ef6d06f93cf278163
#
_entry.id   a2e65f467cee618ef6d06f93cf278163
#
_cell.length_a   1.000
_cell.length_b   1.000
_cell.length_c   1.000
_cell.angle_alpha   90.00
_cell.angle_beta   90.00
_cell.angle_gamma   90.00
#
_symmetry.space_group_name_H-M   'P 1'
#
loop_
_entity.id
_entity.type
_entity.pdbx_description
1 polymer ?
#
loop_
_entity_poly.entity_id
_entity_poly.type
_entity_poly.pdbx_seq_one_letter_code
_entity_poly.pdbx_strand_id
1 'polypeptide(L)'
;MKTPKIVTASDILDMESFGKIRKQKRTEISNIKRDRRVAVGPDATFMFENYDTMWWQIHEMLFIEKGGEAQIEDELSAYNPLIPQGSELVATLMFEIDEPERRKTLLMSLGGVEEMCCLKIDGDTTVSYTHL
;
A
#
# COMPACT_ATOMS: atom_id res chain seq x y z
N MET A 1 -10.21 20.60 14.86
CA MET A 1 -9.08 20.11 14.02
C MET A 1 -9.04 18.60 14.06
N LYS A 2 -8.97 17.97 12.89
CA LYS A 2 -8.80 16.53 12.84
C LYS A 2 -7.34 16.18 13.11
N THR A 3 -7.13 15.22 14.01
CA THR A 3 -5.79 14.68 14.25
C THR A 3 -5.34 13.94 12.99
N PRO A 4 -4.14 14.19 12.47
CA PRO A 4 -3.63 13.45 11.33
C PRO A 4 -3.59 11.95 11.61
N LYS A 5 -3.98 11.15 10.62
CA LYS A 5 -3.89 9.68 10.70
C LYS A 5 -2.48 9.29 10.26
N ILE A 6 -1.65 9.00 11.23
CA ILE A 6 -0.27 8.56 10.98
C ILE A 6 0.10 7.42 11.91
N VAL A 7 1.03 6.59 11.47
CA VAL A 7 1.68 5.61 12.33
C VAL A 7 2.85 6.31 13.00
N THR A 8 2.89 6.25 14.33
CA THR A 8 3.98 6.84 15.12
C THR A 8 4.91 5.75 15.63
N ALA A 9 6.09 6.15 16.10
CA ALA A 9 7.04 5.20 16.67
C ALA A 9 6.43 4.41 17.84
N SER A 10 5.53 5.04 18.61
CA SER A 10 4.85 4.36 19.72
C SER A 10 3.84 3.31 19.26
N ASP A 11 3.41 3.35 18.00
CA ASP A 11 2.51 2.36 17.43
C ASP A 11 3.25 1.12 16.92
N ILE A 12 4.57 1.18 16.87
CA ILE A 12 5.40 0.09 16.35
C ILE A 12 5.67 -0.92 17.47
N LEU A 13 5.33 -2.17 17.20
CA LEU A 13 5.63 -3.27 18.10
C LEU A 13 7.11 -3.65 17.97
N ASP A 14 7.70 -4.19 19.05
CA ASP A 14 8.99 -4.84 18.89
C ASP A 14 8.84 -6.07 18.00
N MET A 15 9.90 -6.47 17.32
CA MET A 15 9.80 -7.51 16.29
C MET A 15 9.57 -8.91 16.88
N GLU A 16 9.92 -9.13 18.13
CA GLU A 16 9.58 -10.38 18.81
C GLU A 16 8.07 -10.49 19.02
N SER A 17 7.46 -9.44 19.54
CA SER A 17 5.99 -9.37 19.74
C SER A 17 5.24 -9.44 18.43
N PHE A 18 5.70 -8.70 17.42
CA PHE A 18 5.09 -8.74 16.08
C PHE A 18 5.17 -10.15 15.49
N GLY A 19 6.31 -10.82 15.62
CA GLY A 19 6.49 -12.18 15.12
C GLY A 19 5.47 -13.16 15.67
N LYS A 20 5.09 -12.99 16.95
CA LYS A 20 4.09 -13.85 17.60
C LYS A 20 2.70 -13.69 17.04
N ILE A 21 2.32 -12.49 16.62
CA ILE A 21 0.98 -12.21 16.09
C ILE A 21 0.95 -12.13 14.56
N ARG A 22 2.09 -12.24 13.91
CA ARG A 22 2.23 -11.99 12.47
C ARG A 22 1.28 -12.84 11.62
N LYS A 23 1.16 -14.11 11.92
CA LYS A 23 0.29 -15.02 11.14
C LYS A 23 -1.19 -14.64 11.27
N GLN A 24 -1.65 -14.40 12.49
CA GLN A 24 -3.01 -13.96 12.75
C GLN A 24 -3.28 -12.58 12.14
N LYS A 25 -2.34 -11.67 12.31
CA LYS A 25 -2.47 -10.31 11.79
C LYS A 25 -2.51 -10.30 10.26
N ARG A 26 -1.74 -11.18 9.61
CA ARG A 26 -1.79 -11.35 8.16
C ARG A 26 -3.19 -11.72 7.69
N THR A 27 -3.87 -12.61 8.40
CA THR A 27 -5.24 -13.00 8.09
C THR A 27 -6.21 -11.82 8.23
N GLU A 28 -6.07 -11.05 9.30
CA GLU A 28 -6.89 -9.85 9.52
C GLU A 28 -6.70 -8.83 8.40
N ILE A 29 -5.45 -8.56 8.02
CA ILE A 29 -5.12 -7.61 6.96
C ILE A 29 -5.62 -8.13 5.61
N SER A 30 -5.51 -9.42 5.33
CA SER A 30 -6.05 -10.01 4.10
C SER A 30 -7.56 -9.80 4.00
N ASN A 31 -8.27 -9.92 5.10
CA ASN A 31 -9.72 -9.68 5.14
C ASN A 31 -10.05 -8.20 4.88
N ILE A 32 -9.26 -7.29 5.44
CA ILE A 32 -9.41 -5.85 5.19
C ILE A 32 -9.17 -5.54 3.71
N LYS A 33 -8.09 -6.08 3.13
CA LYS A 33 -7.72 -5.84 1.74
C LYS A 33 -8.72 -6.41 0.73
N ARG A 34 -9.45 -7.45 1.09
CA ARG A 34 -10.41 -8.09 0.19
C ARG A 34 -11.40 -7.11 -0.41
N ASP A 35 -11.93 -6.21 0.41
CA ASP A 35 -12.93 -5.24 0.00
C ASP A 35 -12.31 -3.94 -0.55
N ARG A 36 -10.97 -3.88 -0.61
CA ARG A 36 -10.23 -2.70 -1.04
C ARG A 36 -9.51 -2.88 -2.36
N ARG A 37 -9.65 -4.05 -2.99
CA ARG A 37 -9.02 -4.36 -4.27
C ARG A 37 -10.01 -4.15 -5.41
N VAL A 38 -9.57 -3.46 -6.45
CA VAL A 38 -10.34 -3.25 -7.67
C VAL A 38 -9.50 -3.74 -8.85
N ALA A 39 -9.93 -4.82 -9.47
CA ALA A 39 -9.26 -5.35 -10.64
C ALA A 39 -9.59 -4.50 -11.87
N VAL A 40 -8.57 -4.18 -12.66
CA VAL A 40 -8.71 -3.41 -13.90
C VAL A 40 -8.04 -4.21 -15.01
N GLY A 41 -8.86 -4.78 -15.89
CA GLY A 41 -8.36 -5.69 -16.91
C GLY A 41 -7.80 -6.99 -16.31
N PRO A 42 -7.07 -7.78 -17.12
CA PRO A 42 -6.57 -9.08 -16.66
C PRO A 42 -5.32 -8.99 -15.78
N ASP A 43 -4.59 -7.89 -15.81
CA ASP A 43 -3.23 -7.84 -15.25
C ASP A 43 -3.03 -6.82 -14.13
N ALA A 44 -3.94 -5.88 -13.94
CA ALA A 44 -3.77 -4.79 -13.00
C ALA A 44 -4.78 -4.84 -11.86
N THR A 45 -4.34 -4.42 -10.67
CA THR A 45 -5.20 -4.31 -9.49
C THR A 45 -4.84 -3.03 -8.75
N PHE A 46 -5.85 -2.24 -8.39
CA PHE A 46 -5.71 -1.13 -7.46
C PHE A 46 -6.09 -1.60 -6.07
N MET A 47 -5.21 -1.36 -5.11
CA MET A 47 -5.49 -1.66 -3.70
C MET A 47 -5.56 -0.35 -2.94
N PHE A 48 -6.74 -0.02 -2.41
CA PHE A 48 -6.95 1.24 -1.68
C PHE A 48 -6.41 1.13 -0.26
N GLU A 49 -5.47 2.00 0.06
CA GLU A 49 -4.76 1.97 1.33
C GLU A 49 -5.53 2.64 2.46
N ASN A 50 -5.22 2.25 3.69
CA ASN A 50 -5.69 2.90 4.91
C ASN A 50 -4.62 2.78 5.99
N TYR A 51 -4.92 3.25 7.20
CA TYR A 51 -4.01 3.14 8.33
C TYR A 51 -3.56 1.70 8.57
N ASP A 52 -4.50 0.77 8.59
CA ASP A 52 -4.21 -0.63 8.91
C ASP A 52 -3.29 -1.28 7.87
N THR A 53 -3.51 -1.00 6.58
CA THR A 53 -2.66 -1.57 5.52
C THR A 53 -1.25 -1.00 5.58
N MET A 54 -1.09 0.28 5.94
CA MET A 54 0.23 0.91 6.07
C MET A 54 0.92 0.51 7.37
N TRP A 55 0.19 0.37 8.46
CA TRP A 55 0.71 -0.18 9.71
C TRP A 55 1.32 -1.57 9.46
N TRP A 56 0.59 -2.41 8.75
CA TRP A 56 1.06 -3.74 8.38
C TRP A 56 2.32 -3.69 7.51
N GLN A 57 2.31 -2.83 6.47
CA GLN A 57 3.44 -2.71 5.57
C GLN A 57 4.72 -2.29 6.28
N ILE A 58 4.61 -1.31 7.17
CA ILE A 58 5.74 -0.85 7.98
C ILE A 58 6.30 -1.99 8.83
N HIS A 59 5.41 -2.71 9.52
CA HIS A 59 5.83 -3.82 10.37
C HIS A 59 6.47 -4.96 9.57
N GLU A 60 5.95 -5.26 8.39
CA GLU A 60 6.52 -6.29 7.53
C GLU A 60 7.93 -5.91 7.05
N MET A 61 8.14 -4.64 6.69
CA MET A 61 9.45 -4.19 6.28
C MET A 61 10.47 -4.30 7.44
N LEU A 62 10.07 -3.87 8.62
CA LEU A 62 10.92 -3.98 9.81
C LEU A 62 11.24 -5.43 10.16
N PHE A 63 10.27 -6.31 10.02
CA PHE A 63 10.42 -7.73 10.33
C PHE A 63 11.31 -8.45 9.33
N ILE A 64 11.13 -8.18 8.04
CA ILE A 64 11.87 -8.85 6.97
C ILE A 64 13.30 -8.34 6.87
N GLU A 65 13.48 -7.03 6.90
CA GLU A 65 14.80 -6.40 6.71
C GLU A 65 15.65 -6.36 7.96
N LYS A 66 15.04 -6.45 9.14
CA LYS A 66 15.72 -6.50 10.43
C LYS A 66 16.68 -5.33 10.70
N GLY A 67 16.31 -4.15 10.25
CA GLY A 67 17.13 -2.95 10.41
C GLY A 67 17.12 -2.31 11.80
N GLY A 68 16.26 -2.79 12.69
CA GLY A 68 16.17 -2.28 14.06
C GLY A 68 15.58 -0.88 14.17
N GLU A 69 15.85 -0.20 15.29
CA GLU A 69 15.28 1.12 15.56
C GLU A 69 15.67 2.18 14.52
N ALA A 70 16.87 2.07 13.95
CA ALA A 70 17.32 3.02 12.94
C ALA A 70 16.46 2.97 11.66
N GLN A 71 15.85 1.83 11.38
CA GLN A 71 14.97 1.67 10.20
C GLN A 71 13.58 2.28 10.40
N ILE A 72 13.12 2.40 11.65
CA ILE A 72 11.75 2.85 11.95
C ILE A 72 11.44 4.19 11.31
N GLU A 73 12.32 5.17 11.49
CA GLU A 73 12.09 6.54 10.97
C GLU A 73 11.97 6.55 9.46
N ASP A 74 12.82 5.78 8.77
CA ASP A 74 12.79 5.67 7.31
C ASP A 74 11.48 5.06 6.81
N GLU A 75 11.01 4.01 7.49
CA GLU A 75 9.75 3.36 7.11
C GLU A 75 8.53 4.26 7.38
N LEU A 76 8.53 4.98 8.49
CA LEU A 76 7.46 5.93 8.80
C LEU A 76 7.41 7.04 7.76
N SER A 77 8.56 7.57 7.36
CA SER A 77 8.66 8.61 6.35
C SER A 77 8.19 8.13 4.97
N ALA A 78 8.48 6.88 4.65
CA ALA A 78 8.11 6.30 3.36
C ALA A 78 6.60 6.02 3.25
N TYR A 79 5.98 5.51 4.32
CA TYR A 79 4.62 4.99 4.24
C TYR A 79 3.53 5.90 4.82
N ASN A 80 3.85 6.77 5.78
CA ASN A 80 2.85 7.69 6.33
C ASN A 80 2.18 8.59 5.28
N PRO A 81 2.89 9.09 4.25
CA PRO A 81 2.24 9.88 3.20
C PRO A 81 1.17 9.12 2.41
N LEU A 82 1.17 7.79 2.49
CA LEU A 82 0.21 6.94 1.77
C LEU A 82 -1.05 6.64 2.59
N ILE A 83 -1.18 7.18 3.79
CA ILE A 83 -2.39 7.04 4.61
C ILE A 83 -3.36 8.17 4.25
N PRO A 84 -4.56 7.86 3.74
CA PRO A 84 -5.54 8.91 3.41
C PRO A 84 -6.02 9.62 4.67
N GLN A 85 -6.20 10.93 4.58
CA GLN A 85 -6.53 11.79 5.72
C GLN A 85 -8.02 12.18 5.77
N GLY A 86 -8.86 11.58 4.93
CA GLY A 86 -10.30 11.76 4.96
C GLY A 86 -10.89 12.52 3.77
N SER A 87 -10.07 13.18 2.97
CA SER A 87 -10.51 13.93 1.81
C SER A 87 -9.95 13.42 0.49
N GLU A 88 -9.13 12.38 0.55
CA GLU A 88 -8.53 11.76 -0.64
C GLU A 88 -8.60 10.24 -0.55
N LEU A 89 -8.42 9.60 -1.69
CA LEU A 89 -8.21 8.17 -1.79
C LEU A 89 -6.75 7.93 -2.19
N VAL A 90 -6.13 6.94 -1.58
CA VAL A 90 -4.78 6.52 -1.93
C VAL A 90 -4.81 5.05 -2.31
N ALA A 91 -4.27 4.72 -3.47
CA ALA A 91 -4.25 3.34 -3.94
C ALA A 91 -2.87 2.97 -4.47
N THR A 92 -2.52 1.71 -4.28
CA THR A 92 -1.34 1.11 -4.87
C THR A 92 -1.75 0.37 -6.13
N LEU A 93 -1.12 0.69 -7.25
CA LEU A 93 -1.34 -0.02 -8.51
C LEU A 93 -0.35 -1.16 -8.61
N MET A 94 -0.89 -2.37 -8.78
CA MET A 94 -0.09 -3.58 -8.91
C MET A 94 -0.37 -4.26 -10.23
N PHE A 95 0.69 -4.76 -10.87
CA PHE A 95 0.58 -5.61 -12.05
C PHE A 95 0.88 -7.03 -11.65
N GLU A 96 -0.13 -7.89 -11.77
CA GLU A 96 -0.06 -9.29 -11.36
C GLU A 96 -0.03 -10.17 -12.62
N ILE A 97 1.18 -10.52 -13.08
CA ILE A 97 1.38 -11.30 -14.30
C ILE A 97 2.25 -12.51 -13.95
N ASP A 98 1.69 -13.69 -14.09
CA ASP A 98 2.33 -14.94 -13.68
C ASP A 98 3.48 -15.35 -14.61
N GLU A 99 3.31 -15.18 -15.93
CA GLU A 99 4.32 -15.60 -16.89
C GLU A 99 5.45 -14.57 -16.99
N PRO A 100 6.73 -14.95 -16.73
CA PRO A 100 7.85 -14.00 -16.71
C PRO A 100 8.11 -13.28 -18.03
N GLU A 101 7.98 -13.95 -19.16
CA GLU A 101 8.20 -13.35 -20.49
C GLU A 101 7.14 -12.28 -20.78
N ARG A 102 5.89 -12.60 -20.55
CA ARG A 102 4.78 -11.69 -20.75
C ARG A 102 4.89 -10.49 -19.78
N ARG A 103 5.29 -10.75 -18.54
CA ARG A 103 5.52 -9.72 -17.53
C ARG A 103 6.58 -8.72 -17.99
N LYS A 104 7.71 -9.23 -18.47
CA LYS A 104 8.81 -8.40 -18.95
C LYS A 104 8.36 -7.53 -20.13
N THR A 105 7.69 -8.10 -21.11
CA THR A 105 7.20 -7.39 -22.29
C THR A 105 6.21 -6.30 -21.90
N LEU A 106 5.25 -6.63 -21.04
CA LEU A 106 4.23 -5.67 -20.61
C LEU A 106 4.84 -4.53 -19.80
N LEU A 107 5.71 -4.83 -18.84
CA LEU A 107 6.33 -3.82 -17.99
C LEU A 107 7.19 -2.85 -18.79
N MET A 108 7.84 -3.31 -19.85
CA MET A 108 8.61 -2.44 -20.73
C MET A 108 7.75 -1.43 -21.50
N SER A 109 6.45 -1.76 -21.70
CA SER A 109 5.52 -0.89 -22.43
C SER A 109 4.76 0.08 -21.55
N LEU A 110 4.92 0.02 -20.21
CA LEU A 110 4.10 0.75 -19.26
C LEU A 110 4.70 2.08 -18.80
N GLY A 111 5.73 2.60 -19.46
CA GLY A 111 6.29 3.91 -19.12
C GLY A 111 5.21 4.98 -19.16
N GLY A 112 5.06 5.74 -18.05
CA GLY A 112 4.05 6.79 -17.95
C GLY A 112 2.65 6.32 -17.60
N VAL A 113 2.44 5.02 -17.31
CA VAL A 113 1.10 4.49 -16.99
C VAL A 113 0.49 5.17 -15.77
N GLU A 114 1.30 5.62 -14.84
CA GLU A 114 0.85 6.32 -13.63
C GLU A 114 0.10 7.61 -13.94
N GLU A 115 0.41 8.26 -15.05
CA GLU A 115 -0.27 9.49 -15.47
C GLU A 115 -1.57 9.21 -16.22
N MET A 116 -1.84 7.97 -16.56
CA MET A 116 -3.01 7.56 -17.34
C MET A 116 -4.16 7.02 -16.48
N CYS A 117 -3.92 6.90 -15.17
CA CYS A 117 -4.94 6.38 -14.25
C CYS A 117 -5.92 7.47 -13.87
N CYS A 118 -7.20 7.13 -13.85
CA CYS A 118 -8.25 8.05 -13.38
C CYS A 118 -9.35 7.25 -12.68
N LEU A 119 -10.08 7.95 -11.81
CA LEU A 119 -11.24 7.40 -11.11
C LEU A 119 -12.48 8.17 -11.59
N LYS A 120 -13.52 7.44 -11.98
CA LYS A 120 -14.82 8.03 -12.36
C LYS A 120 -15.86 7.66 -11.31
N ILE A 121 -16.56 8.67 -10.80
CA ILE A 121 -17.66 8.50 -9.85
C ILE A 121 -18.88 9.21 -10.43
N ASP A 122 -19.96 8.47 -10.67
CA ASP A 122 -21.21 8.98 -11.23
C ASP A 122 -21.02 9.85 -12.50
N GLY A 123 -20.07 9.44 -13.35
CA GLY A 123 -19.76 10.16 -14.58
C GLY A 123 -18.72 11.26 -14.47
N ASP A 124 -18.38 11.66 -13.27
CA ASP A 124 -17.30 12.63 -13.04
C ASP A 124 -15.95 11.94 -13.04
N THR A 125 -14.95 12.60 -13.63
CA THR A 125 -13.59 12.06 -13.71
C THR A 125 -12.67 12.78 -12.74
N THR A 126 -12.01 12.03 -11.88
CA THR A 126 -10.99 12.55 -10.96
C THR A 126 -9.62 12.19 -11.50
N VAL A 127 -8.74 13.18 -11.61
CA VAL A 127 -7.36 12.97 -12.07
C VAL A 127 -6.51 12.41 -10.93
N SER A 128 -5.69 11.43 -11.28
CA SER A 128 -4.77 10.81 -10.33
C SER A 128 -3.48 11.60 -10.22
N TYR A 129 -2.98 11.79 -8.99
CA TYR A 129 -1.65 12.31 -8.71
C TYR A 129 -0.78 11.18 -8.20
N THR A 130 0.34 10.93 -8.86
CA THR A 130 1.22 9.83 -8.51
C THR A 130 2.46 10.32 -7.81
N HIS A 131 2.78 9.70 -6.69
CA HIS A 131 4.04 9.87 -5.98
C HIS A 131 4.89 8.62 -6.20
N LEU A 132 6.03 8.82 -6.81
CA LEU A 132 7.02 7.77 -7.03
C LEU A 132 8.09 7.82 -5.95
#